data_c962f28ffcedb40103a673739bee18e5
#
_entry.id   c962f28ffcedb40103a673739bee18e5
#
_cell.length_a   1.000
_cell.length_b   1.000
_cell.length_c   1.000
_cell.angle_alpha   90.00
_cell.angle_beta   90.00
_cell.angle_gamma   90.00
#
_symmetry.space_group_name_H-M   'P 1'
#
loop_
_entity.id
_entity.type
_entity.pdbx_description
1 polymer ?
#
loop_
_entity_poly.entity_id
_entity_poly.type
_entity_poly.pdbx_seq_one_letter_code
_entity_poly.pdbx_strand_id
1 'polypeptide(L)'
;ALEMAKSICVEQTVEFPAAHIECDAIHSDIIGRLEQFEACEGGYRALISYSDQSATEEFAQFFNVVFGNSSLLPGITVERINLSEELMEWFPGPKFGVDGLRERLGAYDRPLAFTALKPMGLPTVALADEAYHCAKGGVDLIKDDHGLMNQTFSDYKDRVKAVCEAVRQGNEESGHHTAYVPNLSGRCDALMDRIRYAEDCGAGGIMLAPGLVGYDTMQYAARNTVLPVVAHPAMAGCLLDKGSGGFDCGCVLGQLPRLCGADITVFPNFGGRFSLSQAQCRSIMELCTEKVGDMKPIFPSPAGGMTFEKVPIMKEFYGTSACLWAADCSPSRRI
;
A
#
# COMPACT_ATOMS: atom_id res chain seq x y z
N ALA A 1 -28.51 -1.54 -15.73
CA ALA A 1 -27.40 -2.20 -15.01
C ALA A 1 -26.83 -3.37 -15.81
N LEU A 2 -27.67 -4.36 -16.23
CA LEU A 2 -27.16 -5.53 -17.00
C LEU A 2 -26.45 -5.11 -18.31
N GLU A 3 -27.04 -4.21 -19.08
CA GLU A 3 -26.40 -3.71 -20.31
C GLU A 3 -25.13 -2.90 -20.03
N MET A 4 -25.04 -2.23 -18.90
CA MET A 4 -23.80 -1.60 -18.43
C MET A 4 -22.73 -2.64 -18.15
N ALA A 5 -23.04 -3.73 -17.43
CA ALA A 5 -22.10 -4.80 -17.15
C ALA A 5 -21.56 -5.45 -18.45
N LYS A 6 -22.42 -5.69 -19.43
CA LYS A 6 -22.00 -6.17 -20.76
C LYS A 6 -21.14 -5.16 -21.52
N SER A 7 -21.48 -3.88 -21.41
CA SER A 7 -20.70 -2.80 -22.03
C SER A 7 -19.28 -2.72 -21.45
N ILE A 8 -19.12 -2.91 -20.12
CA ILE A 8 -17.81 -2.96 -19.47
C ILE A 8 -16.95 -4.09 -20.03
N CYS A 9 -17.52 -5.27 -20.30
CA CYS A 9 -16.77 -6.39 -20.87
C CYS A 9 -16.09 -6.02 -22.20
N VAL A 10 -16.77 -5.25 -23.04
CA VAL A 10 -16.27 -4.79 -24.35
C VAL A 10 -15.30 -3.61 -24.18
N GLU A 11 -15.69 -2.61 -23.37
CA GLU A 11 -14.93 -1.36 -23.17
C GLU A 11 -13.53 -1.62 -22.60
N GLN A 12 -13.44 -2.54 -21.64
CA GLN A 12 -12.16 -2.84 -20.97
C GLN A 12 -11.24 -3.78 -21.77
N THR A 13 -11.66 -4.23 -22.95
CA THR A 13 -10.90 -5.17 -23.78
C THR A 13 -10.69 -4.66 -25.21
N VAL A 14 -11.69 -4.72 -26.04
CA VAL A 14 -11.57 -4.45 -27.49
C VAL A 14 -11.95 -3.02 -27.89
N GLU A 15 -12.70 -2.32 -27.03
CA GLU A 15 -13.13 -0.92 -27.25
C GLU A 15 -13.76 -0.69 -28.65
N PHE A 16 -14.39 -1.74 -29.19
CA PHE A 16 -14.97 -1.77 -30.53
C PHE A 16 -16.28 -2.56 -30.51
N PRO A 17 -17.32 -2.15 -31.27
CA PRO A 17 -18.59 -2.86 -31.26
C PRO A 17 -18.42 -4.34 -31.64
N ALA A 18 -18.71 -5.24 -30.71
CA ALA A 18 -18.51 -6.68 -30.88
C ALA A 18 -19.19 -7.26 -32.12
N ALA A 19 -20.34 -6.70 -32.52
CA ALA A 19 -21.06 -7.11 -33.75
C ALA A 19 -20.29 -6.87 -35.06
N HIS A 20 -19.26 -6.08 -35.05
CA HIS A 20 -18.40 -5.77 -36.21
C HIS A 20 -17.05 -6.45 -36.18
N ILE A 21 -16.81 -7.30 -35.18
CA ILE A 21 -15.58 -8.11 -35.07
C ILE A 21 -15.82 -9.41 -35.81
N GLU A 22 -15.07 -9.64 -36.90
CA GLU A 22 -15.19 -10.85 -37.73
C GLU A 22 -14.34 -12.04 -37.23
N CYS A 23 -13.41 -11.80 -36.29
CA CYS A 23 -12.48 -12.79 -35.78
C CYS A 23 -13.06 -13.54 -34.59
N ASP A 24 -13.38 -14.80 -34.75
CA ASP A 24 -13.95 -15.64 -33.69
C ASP A 24 -13.01 -15.76 -32.45
N ALA A 25 -11.70 -15.76 -32.66
CA ALA A 25 -10.73 -15.81 -31.55
C ALA A 25 -10.78 -14.57 -30.65
N ILE A 26 -11.09 -13.39 -31.20
CA ILE A 26 -11.27 -12.18 -30.39
C ILE A 26 -12.52 -12.32 -29.52
N HIS A 27 -13.60 -12.88 -30.08
CA HIS A 27 -14.83 -13.12 -29.32
C HIS A 27 -14.64 -14.15 -28.21
N SER A 28 -13.91 -15.25 -28.49
CA SER A 28 -13.73 -16.33 -27.53
C SER A 28 -12.68 -16.04 -26.47
N ASP A 29 -11.59 -15.31 -26.82
CA ASP A 29 -10.39 -15.30 -26.00
C ASP A 29 -10.01 -13.91 -25.46
N ILE A 30 -10.57 -12.83 -26.01
CA ILE A 30 -10.18 -11.46 -25.63
C ILE A 30 -11.32 -10.69 -24.97
N ILE A 31 -12.54 -10.70 -25.58
CA ILE A 31 -13.65 -9.92 -25.01
C ILE A 31 -13.99 -10.43 -23.62
N GLY A 32 -14.08 -9.50 -22.63
CA GLY A 32 -14.47 -9.80 -21.26
C GLY A 32 -15.83 -10.51 -21.19
N ARG A 33 -16.01 -11.37 -20.21
CA ARG A 33 -17.21 -12.17 -20.01
C ARG A 33 -17.92 -11.82 -18.73
N LEU A 34 -19.22 -11.64 -18.82
CA LEU A 34 -20.07 -11.48 -17.65
C LEU A 34 -20.42 -12.87 -17.09
N GLU A 35 -19.74 -13.27 -16.02
CA GLU A 35 -19.88 -14.60 -15.39
C GLU A 35 -21.11 -14.65 -14.46
N GLN A 36 -21.32 -13.58 -13.69
CA GLN A 36 -22.43 -13.49 -12.74
C GLN A 36 -23.00 -12.09 -12.71
N PHE A 37 -24.33 -12.00 -12.49
CA PHE A 37 -25.01 -10.74 -12.33
C PHE A 37 -26.19 -10.92 -11.35
N GLU A 38 -26.16 -10.19 -10.24
CA GLU A 38 -27.16 -10.32 -9.18
C GLU A 38 -27.53 -8.96 -8.58
N ALA A 39 -28.74 -8.87 -8.04
CA ALA A 39 -29.16 -7.71 -7.27
C ALA A 39 -28.52 -7.75 -5.87
N CYS A 40 -28.04 -6.60 -5.38
CA CYS A 40 -27.53 -6.43 -4.03
C CYS A 40 -28.08 -5.16 -3.39
N GLU A 41 -27.77 -4.93 -2.12
CA GLU A 41 -28.18 -3.70 -1.45
C GLU A 41 -27.53 -2.48 -2.14
N GLY A 42 -28.36 -1.55 -2.59
CA GLY A 42 -27.91 -0.33 -3.27
C GLY A 42 -27.64 -0.45 -4.76
N GLY A 43 -27.80 -1.64 -5.39
CA GLY A 43 -27.53 -1.79 -6.81
C GLY A 43 -27.45 -3.21 -7.33
N TYR A 44 -26.42 -3.48 -8.10
CA TYR A 44 -26.16 -4.78 -8.72
C TYR A 44 -24.68 -5.11 -8.62
N ARG A 45 -24.37 -6.37 -8.39
CA ARG A 45 -23.01 -6.92 -8.46
C ARG A 45 -22.83 -7.71 -9.73
N ALA A 46 -21.70 -7.50 -10.40
CA ALA A 46 -21.30 -8.22 -11.60
C ALA A 46 -19.92 -8.84 -11.38
N LEU A 47 -19.78 -10.12 -11.72
CA LEU A 47 -18.48 -10.77 -11.86
C LEU A 47 -18.13 -10.81 -13.33
N ILE A 48 -17.03 -10.15 -13.70
CA ILE A 48 -16.54 -10.08 -15.08
C ILE A 48 -15.15 -10.72 -15.09
N SER A 49 -14.95 -11.67 -16.03
CA SER A 49 -13.64 -12.27 -16.28
C SER A 49 -13.01 -11.64 -17.52
N TYR A 50 -11.68 -11.51 -17.48
CA TYR A 50 -10.84 -11.05 -18.56
C TYR A 50 -9.74 -12.08 -18.84
N SER A 51 -9.31 -12.19 -20.08
CA SER A 51 -8.18 -13.04 -20.46
C SER A 51 -6.87 -12.47 -19.89
N ASP A 52 -6.02 -13.36 -19.36
CA ASP A 52 -4.68 -12.99 -18.88
C ASP A 52 -3.82 -12.38 -20.00
N GLN A 53 -4.07 -12.78 -21.26
CA GLN A 53 -3.41 -12.20 -22.44
C GLN A 53 -3.66 -10.70 -22.61
N SER A 54 -4.78 -10.18 -22.06
CA SER A 54 -5.11 -8.74 -22.11
C SER A 54 -4.35 -7.93 -21.05
N ALA A 55 -3.95 -8.59 -19.95
CA ALA A 55 -3.35 -7.91 -18.80
C ALA A 55 -1.83 -7.79 -18.88
N THR A 56 -1.13 -8.78 -19.40
CA THR A 56 0.35 -8.92 -19.41
C THR A 56 0.99 -8.82 -18.01
N GLU A 57 2.32 -8.95 -17.92
CA GLU A 57 3.10 -8.81 -16.68
C GLU A 57 3.27 -7.36 -16.19
N GLU A 58 2.81 -6.39 -16.99
CA GLU A 58 2.93 -4.96 -16.69
C GLU A 58 1.75 -4.51 -15.82
N PHE A 59 2.05 -4.01 -14.62
CA PHE A 59 1.02 -3.57 -13.70
C PHE A 59 0.12 -2.46 -14.27
N ALA A 60 0.69 -1.56 -15.07
CA ALA A 60 -0.06 -0.50 -15.72
C ALA A 60 -1.14 -1.06 -16.67
N GLN A 61 -0.81 -2.07 -17.49
CA GLN A 61 -1.77 -2.69 -18.40
C GLN A 61 -2.81 -3.53 -17.63
N PHE A 62 -2.38 -4.30 -16.63
CA PHE A 62 -3.30 -5.01 -15.73
C PHE A 62 -4.32 -4.04 -15.11
N PHE A 63 -3.86 -2.92 -14.57
CA PHE A 63 -4.71 -1.92 -13.93
C PHE A 63 -5.66 -1.24 -14.93
N ASN A 64 -5.20 -1.03 -16.17
CA ASN A 64 -6.02 -0.51 -17.27
C ASN A 64 -7.15 -1.47 -17.63
N VAL A 65 -6.88 -2.78 -17.75
CA VAL A 65 -7.91 -3.81 -18.02
C VAL A 65 -8.93 -3.88 -16.89
N VAL A 66 -8.50 -3.75 -15.64
CA VAL A 66 -9.42 -3.79 -14.49
C VAL A 66 -10.38 -2.60 -14.48
N PHE A 67 -9.90 -1.37 -14.69
CA PHE A 67 -10.74 -0.17 -14.55
C PHE A 67 -10.19 1.04 -15.32
N GLY A 68 -9.76 0.86 -16.57
CA GLY A 68 -9.29 1.92 -17.44
C GLY A 68 -10.37 2.92 -17.82
N ASN A 69 -10.91 2.83 -19.03
CA ASN A 69 -11.94 3.75 -19.53
C ASN A 69 -13.24 3.68 -18.73
N SER A 70 -13.62 2.52 -18.21
CA SER A 70 -14.83 2.39 -17.37
C SER A 70 -14.76 3.25 -16.11
N SER A 71 -13.57 3.69 -15.67
CA SER A 71 -13.40 4.63 -14.56
C SER A 71 -14.00 6.02 -14.83
N LEU A 72 -14.23 6.37 -16.09
CA LEU A 72 -14.86 7.62 -16.50
C LEU A 72 -16.39 7.56 -16.42
N LEU A 73 -16.97 6.38 -16.25
CA LEU A 73 -18.41 6.17 -16.12
C LEU A 73 -18.85 6.26 -14.65
N PRO A 74 -19.95 6.96 -14.34
CA PRO A 74 -20.43 7.05 -12.97
C PRO A 74 -21.07 5.75 -12.48
N GLY A 75 -21.00 5.51 -11.17
CA GLY A 75 -21.75 4.44 -10.51
C GLY A 75 -21.16 3.04 -10.69
N ILE A 76 -19.91 2.94 -11.09
CA ILE A 76 -19.17 1.67 -11.17
C ILE A 76 -18.14 1.62 -10.04
N THR A 77 -18.20 0.57 -9.22
CA THR A 77 -17.24 0.34 -8.13
C THR A 77 -16.58 -1.01 -8.30
N VAL A 78 -15.25 -1.02 -8.33
CA VAL A 78 -14.47 -2.25 -8.29
C VAL A 78 -14.31 -2.68 -6.83
N GLU A 79 -15.00 -3.74 -6.43
CA GLU A 79 -14.98 -4.23 -5.05
C GLU A 79 -13.74 -5.09 -4.77
N ARG A 80 -13.37 -5.93 -5.76
CA ARG A 80 -12.33 -6.94 -5.58
C ARG A 80 -11.79 -7.41 -6.94
N ILE A 81 -10.55 -7.84 -6.95
CA ILE A 81 -9.88 -8.44 -8.11
C ILE A 81 -9.50 -9.88 -7.74
N ASN A 82 -9.97 -10.85 -8.50
CA ASN A 82 -9.56 -12.25 -8.39
C ASN A 82 -8.49 -12.52 -9.44
N LEU A 83 -7.38 -13.13 -9.02
CA LEU A 83 -6.26 -13.43 -9.91
C LEU A 83 -6.31 -14.87 -10.38
N SER A 84 -5.95 -15.10 -11.65
CA SER A 84 -5.60 -16.41 -12.17
C SER A 84 -4.27 -16.91 -11.60
N GLU A 85 -3.94 -18.18 -11.82
CA GLU A 85 -2.63 -18.73 -11.44
C GLU A 85 -1.51 -18.01 -12.20
N GLU A 86 -1.70 -17.70 -13.49
CA GLU A 86 -0.72 -17.00 -14.33
C GLU A 86 -0.46 -15.58 -13.82
N LEU A 87 -1.51 -14.82 -13.49
CA LEU A 87 -1.36 -13.48 -12.89
C LEU A 87 -0.66 -13.53 -11.52
N MET A 88 -0.86 -14.57 -10.73
CA MET A 88 -0.14 -14.75 -9.47
C MET A 88 1.36 -14.98 -9.65
N GLU A 89 1.79 -15.60 -10.76
CA GLU A 89 3.20 -15.73 -11.11
C GLU A 89 3.82 -14.37 -11.50
N TRP A 90 3.08 -13.54 -12.24
CA TRP A 90 3.52 -12.20 -12.64
C TRP A 90 3.50 -11.21 -11.49
N PHE A 91 2.60 -11.39 -10.53
CA PHE A 91 2.44 -10.53 -9.34
C PHE A 91 2.64 -11.32 -8.04
N PRO A 92 3.86 -11.74 -7.73
CA PRO A 92 4.12 -12.63 -6.58
C PRO A 92 3.87 -11.94 -5.21
N GLY A 93 3.60 -10.64 -5.22
CA GLY A 93 3.32 -9.87 -4.02
C GLY A 93 4.56 -9.58 -3.17
N PRO A 94 4.42 -9.48 -1.84
CA PRO A 94 5.46 -9.03 -0.92
C PRO A 94 6.58 -10.05 -0.74
N LYS A 95 7.81 -9.57 -0.61
CA LYS A 95 8.99 -10.42 -0.34
C LYS A 95 8.99 -10.99 1.07
N PHE A 96 8.64 -10.18 2.06
CA PHE A 96 8.71 -10.54 3.48
C PHE A 96 7.35 -10.91 4.03
N GLY A 97 6.34 -10.09 3.81
CA GLY A 97 5.03 -10.24 4.39
C GLY A 97 5.05 -10.12 5.92
N VAL A 98 4.01 -10.60 6.58
CA VAL A 98 3.86 -10.51 8.04
C VAL A 98 4.98 -11.26 8.76
N ASP A 99 5.24 -12.51 8.39
CA ASP A 99 6.20 -13.38 9.11
C ASP A 99 7.63 -12.91 8.92
N GLY A 100 8.03 -12.55 7.71
CA GLY A 100 9.38 -12.04 7.44
C GLY A 100 9.68 -10.70 8.12
N LEU A 101 8.67 -9.82 8.26
CA LEU A 101 8.82 -8.59 9.04
C LEU A 101 8.95 -8.88 10.54
N ARG A 102 8.17 -9.81 11.08
CA ARG A 102 8.29 -10.23 12.49
C ARG A 102 9.66 -10.80 12.80
N GLU A 103 10.18 -11.64 11.92
CA GLU A 103 11.53 -12.20 12.05
C GLU A 103 12.60 -11.10 12.06
N ARG A 104 12.54 -10.15 11.12
CA ARG A 104 13.50 -9.04 11.03
C ARG A 104 13.47 -8.10 12.24
N LEU A 105 12.31 -7.89 12.83
CA LEU A 105 12.11 -6.98 13.96
C LEU A 105 12.15 -7.68 15.33
N GLY A 106 12.19 -9.02 15.37
CA GLY A 106 12.14 -9.78 16.62
C GLY A 106 10.85 -9.60 17.41
N ALA A 107 9.71 -9.33 16.74
CA ALA A 107 8.45 -8.96 17.37
C ALA A 107 7.29 -9.89 16.95
N TYR A 108 7.03 -10.95 17.73
CA TYR A 108 6.12 -12.03 17.34
C TYR A 108 4.71 -11.92 17.94
N ASP A 109 4.57 -11.64 19.22
CA ASP A 109 3.31 -11.81 19.97
C ASP A 109 2.57 -10.49 20.27
N ARG A 110 2.90 -9.43 19.57
CA ARG A 110 2.32 -8.10 19.75
C ARG A 110 2.14 -7.36 18.41
N PRO A 111 1.28 -6.34 18.37
CA PRO A 111 1.30 -5.37 17.26
C PRO A 111 2.67 -4.73 17.15
N LEU A 112 3.06 -4.33 15.92
CA LEU A 112 4.25 -3.53 15.69
C LEU A 112 3.98 -2.06 16.05
N ALA A 113 4.91 -1.41 16.73
CA ALA A 113 4.87 0.03 16.99
C ALA A 113 5.47 0.77 15.79
N PHE A 114 4.72 1.67 15.18
CA PHE A 114 5.11 2.41 13.99
C PHE A 114 4.94 3.91 14.17
N THR A 115 5.95 4.72 13.86
CA THR A 115 5.89 6.19 13.95
C THR A 115 6.44 6.87 12.70
N ALA A 116 6.29 8.19 12.61
CA ALA A 116 6.82 9.01 11.52
C ALA A 116 7.56 10.22 12.06
N LEU A 117 8.69 10.55 11.45
CA LEU A 117 9.46 11.76 11.74
C LEU A 117 8.66 13.01 11.34
N LYS A 118 8.42 13.90 12.29
CA LYS A 118 7.56 15.09 12.14
C LYS A 118 8.02 16.22 13.07
N PRO A 119 7.65 17.49 12.78
CA PRO A 119 6.95 17.95 11.57
C PRO A 119 7.87 18.10 10.35
N MET A 120 7.29 18.12 9.15
CA MET A 120 7.99 18.57 7.95
C MET A 120 8.49 20.01 8.16
N GLY A 121 9.72 20.30 7.70
CA GLY A 121 10.38 21.60 7.90
C GLY A 121 11.52 21.53 8.92
N LEU A 122 11.61 20.45 9.70
CA LEU A 122 12.78 20.24 10.58
C LEU A 122 14.06 20.00 9.75
N PRO A 123 15.20 20.52 10.20
CA PRO A 123 16.49 20.19 9.61
C PRO A 123 16.87 18.75 9.90
N THR A 124 17.72 18.19 9.06
CA THR A 124 18.18 16.77 9.14
C THR A 124 18.65 16.37 10.53
N VAL A 125 19.39 17.24 11.22
CA VAL A 125 19.90 16.94 12.57
C VAL A 125 18.78 16.74 13.60
N ALA A 126 17.71 17.51 13.51
CA ALA A 126 16.57 17.36 14.42
C ALA A 126 15.76 16.10 14.13
N LEU A 127 15.61 15.72 12.85
CA LEU A 127 14.96 14.45 12.46
C LEU A 127 15.77 13.23 12.90
N ALA A 128 17.11 13.31 12.84
CA ALA A 128 18.00 12.27 13.33
C ALA A 128 17.93 12.12 14.86
N ASP A 129 17.87 13.22 15.59
CA ASP A 129 17.70 13.22 17.05
C ASP A 129 16.36 12.59 17.48
N GLU A 130 15.28 12.93 16.80
CA GLU A 130 13.98 12.32 17.01
C GLU A 130 14.02 10.81 16.75
N ALA A 131 14.64 10.38 15.66
CA ALA A 131 14.80 8.98 15.30
C ALA A 131 15.63 8.19 16.33
N TYR A 132 16.72 8.77 16.84
CA TYR A 132 17.51 8.19 17.91
C TYR A 132 16.68 7.92 19.16
N HIS A 133 15.90 8.90 19.60
CA HIS A 133 15.06 8.74 20.79
C HIS A 133 13.94 7.72 20.59
N CYS A 134 13.34 7.65 19.41
CA CYS A 134 12.35 6.62 19.07
C CYS A 134 12.98 5.22 19.07
N ALA A 135 14.16 5.06 18.49
CA ALA A 135 14.89 3.78 18.46
C ALA A 135 15.28 3.34 19.87
N LYS A 136 15.81 4.26 20.68
CA LYS A 136 16.13 4.00 22.07
C LYS A 136 14.90 3.63 22.92
N GLY A 137 13.73 4.14 22.56
CA GLY A 137 12.44 3.84 23.19
C GLY A 137 11.81 2.53 22.71
N GLY A 138 12.39 1.81 21.74
CA GLY A 138 11.91 0.50 21.27
C GLY A 138 10.72 0.56 20.32
N VAL A 139 10.54 1.64 19.55
CA VAL A 139 9.61 1.68 18.42
C VAL A 139 10.13 0.73 17.34
N ASP A 140 9.29 -0.13 16.78
CA ASP A 140 9.72 -1.11 15.79
C ASP A 140 10.06 -0.50 14.43
N LEU A 141 9.25 0.46 13.99
CA LEU A 141 9.39 1.09 12.67
C LEU A 141 9.30 2.61 12.79
N ILE A 142 10.26 3.31 12.20
CA ILE A 142 10.28 4.76 12.05
C ILE A 142 10.32 5.08 10.56
N LYS A 143 9.35 5.82 10.04
CA LYS A 143 9.39 6.26 8.65
C LYS A 143 9.54 7.78 8.53
N ASP A 144 9.99 8.24 7.38
CA ASP A 144 9.78 9.64 7.00
C ASP A 144 8.29 9.99 7.00
N ASP A 145 7.94 11.23 7.32
CA ASP A 145 6.63 11.71 6.92
C ASP A 145 6.48 11.63 5.40
N HIS A 146 5.24 11.40 4.92
CA HIS A 146 5.01 11.29 3.48
C HIS A 146 5.34 12.58 2.70
N GLY A 147 5.39 13.72 3.40
CA GLY A 147 5.81 15.00 2.84
C GLY A 147 7.34 15.18 2.79
N LEU A 148 8.12 14.38 3.50
CA LEU A 148 9.58 14.43 3.44
C LEU A 148 10.08 13.62 2.22
N MET A 149 10.55 14.32 1.20
CA MET A 149 11.14 13.72 0.00
C MET A 149 12.58 14.21 -0.19
N ASN A 150 12.76 15.31 -0.90
CA ASN A 150 14.07 15.93 -1.16
C ASN A 150 13.94 17.45 -1.13
N GLN A 151 13.76 18.01 0.04
CA GLN A 151 13.62 19.45 0.25
C GLN A 151 14.93 20.10 0.68
N THR A 152 15.06 21.41 0.43
CA THR A 152 16.26 22.19 0.74
C THR A 152 16.61 22.26 2.23
N PHE A 153 15.63 22.11 3.11
CA PHE A 153 15.86 22.06 4.56
C PHE A 153 16.27 20.67 5.07
N SER A 154 16.09 19.63 4.25
CA SER A 154 16.51 18.25 4.54
C SER A 154 16.68 17.47 3.24
N ASP A 155 17.87 17.52 2.66
CA ASP A 155 18.23 16.73 1.48
C ASP A 155 18.04 15.24 1.74
N TYR A 156 17.62 14.50 0.72
CA TYR A 156 17.33 13.07 0.85
C TYR A 156 18.52 12.27 1.36
N LYS A 157 19.69 12.45 0.75
CA LYS A 157 20.90 11.67 1.08
C LYS A 157 21.42 12.01 2.48
N ASP A 158 21.46 13.28 2.81
CA ASP A 158 21.90 13.73 4.13
C ASP A 158 20.97 13.20 5.22
N ARG A 159 19.66 13.25 5.00
CA ARG A 159 18.69 12.72 5.95
C ARG A 159 18.78 11.21 6.11
N VAL A 160 18.80 10.45 5.02
CA VAL A 160 18.83 8.98 5.09
C VAL A 160 20.08 8.53 5.85
N LYS A 161 21.24 9.10 5.53
CA LYS A 161 22.48 8.78 6.24
C LYS A 161 22.41 9.11 7.72
N ALA A 162 22.00 10.32 8.05
CA ALA A 162 21.97 10.79 9.46
C ALA A 162 20.95 10.01 10.30
N VAL A 163 19.77 9.71 9.74
CA VAL A 163 18.72 8.97 10.46
C VAL A 163 19.09 7.49 10.60
N CYS A 164 19.65 6.85 9.58
CA CYS A 164 20.15 5.46 9.71
C CYS A 164 21.20 5.34 10.81
N GLU A 165 22.15 6.27 10.87
CA GLU A 165 23.20 6.29 11.90
C GLU A 165 22.60 6.52 13.31
N ALA A 166 21.64 7.44 13.44
CA ALA A 166 20.96 7.71 14.70
C ALA A 166 20.16 6.51 15.21
N VAL A 167 19.44 5.83 14.31
CA VAL A 167 18.70 4.60 14.63
C VAL A 167 19.65 3.47 15.02
N ARG A 168 20.75 3.30 14.31
CA ARG A 168 21.79 2.31 14.65
C ARG A 168 22.33 2.54 16.06
N GLN A 169 22.70 3.79 16.39
CA GLN A 169 23.17 4.15 17.73
C GLN A 169 22.09 3.88 18.80
N GLY A 170 20.84 4.28 18.57
CA GLY A 170 19.75 4.01 19.51
C GLY A 170 19.53 2.52 19.77
N ASN A 171 19.61 1.69 18.72
CA ASN A 171 19.52 0.25 18.82
C ASN A 171 20.69 -0.36 19.60
N GLU A 172 21.94 0.06 19.34
CA GLU A 172 23.13 -0.41 20.05
C GLU A 172 23.07 -0.11 21.56
N GLU A 173 22.60 1.09 21.93
CA GLU A 173 22.49 1.49 23.32
C GLU A 173 21.33 0.82 24.08
N SER A 174 20.25 0.48 23.39
CA SER A 174 19.04 -0.05 24.01
C SER A 174 18.86 -1.56 23.85
N GLY A 175 19.53 -2.18 22.87
CA GLY A 175 19.33 -3.57 22.49
C GLY A 175 18.05 -3.83 21.68
N HIS A 176 17.38 -2.76 21.19
CA HIS A 176 16.22 -2.86 20.30
C HIS A 176 16.60 -3.05 18.83
N HIS A 177 15.62 -3.36 17.98
CA HIS A 177 15.79 -3.62 16.54
C HIS A 177 14.90 -2.70 15.71
N THR A 178 14.90 -1.41 16.02
CA THR A 178 14.15 -0.40 15.26
C THR A 178 14.64 -0.32 13.82
N ALA A 179 13.73 -0.29 12.88
CA ALA A 179 14.01 -0.13 11.46
C ALA A 179 13.56 1.24 10.93
N TYR A 180 14.44 1.95 10.24
CA TYR A 180 14.10 3.21 9.56
C TYR A 180 13.66 2.96 8.13
N VAL A 181 12.62 3.67 7.69
CA VAL A 181 11.95 3.55 6.40
C VAL A 181 11.90 4.92 5.71
N PRO A 182 12.91 5.30 4.91
CA PRO A 182 12.90 6.55 4.15
C PRO A 182 11.81 6.58 3.08
N ASN A 183 11.30 7.79 2.80
CA ASN A 183 10.35 8.03 1.71
C ASN A 183 11.10 8.22 0.38
N LEU A 184 10.86 7.30 -0.56
CA LEU A 184 11.47 7.31 -1.88
C LEU A 184 10.57 7.95 -2.96
N SER A 185 9.33 8.30 -2.61
CA SER A 185 8.42 8.97 -3.56
C SER A 185 9.10 10.21 -4.16
N GLY A 186 9.07 10.31 -5.49
CA GLY A 186 9.74 11.41 -6.19
C GLY A 186 9.91 11.11 -7.67
N ARG A 187 10.94 11.68 -8.28
CA ARG A 187 11.24 11.50 -9.70
C ARG A 187 11.60 10.04 -10.00
N CYS A 188 11.02 9.49 -11.06
CA CYS A 188 11.27 8.10 -11.47
C CYS A 188 12.73 7.83 -11.85
N ASP A 189 13.41 8.79 -12.48
CA ASP A 189 14.82 8.69 -12.86
C ASP A 189 15.79 8.61 -11.66
N ALA A 190 15.37 9.07 -10.48
CA ALA A 190 16.16 9.02 -9.25
C ALA A 190 15.86 7.78 -8.38
N LEU A 191 14.86 6.96 -8.74
CA LEU A 191 14.37 5.90 -7.87
C LEU A 191 15.43 4.86 -7.52
N MET A 192 16.12 4.34 -8.52
CA MET A 192 17.15 3.30 -8.30
C MET A 192 18.33 3.81 -7.49
N ASP A 193 18.75 5.05 -7.71
CA ASP A 193 19.82 5.66 -6.91
C ASP A 193 19.39 5.83 -5.45
N ARG A 194 18.12 6.19 -5.21
CA ARG A 194 17.58 6.29 -3.85
C ARG A 194 17.45 4.94 -3.16
N ILE A 195 17.04 3.90 -3.89
CA ILE A 195 16.97 2.53 -3.35
C ILE A 195 18.36 2.10 -2.89
N ARG A 196 19.35 2.12 -3.79
CA ARG A 196 20.72 1.72 -3.48
C ARG A 196 21.30 2.51 -2.32
N TYR A 197 21.09 3.82 -2.32
CA TYR A 197 21.58 4.68 -1.24
C TYR A 197 20.94 4.34 0.12
N ALA A 198 19.66 4.04 0.16
CA ALA A 198 18.98 3.59 1.38
C ALA A 198 19.53 2.25 1.88
N GLU A 199 19.74 1.29 0.96
CA GLU A 199 20.36 0.00 1.26
C GLU A 199 21.79 0.15 1.79
N ASP A 200 22.61 0.96 1.14
CA ASP A 200 24.02 1.23 1.54
C ASP A 200 24.11 1.91 2.92
N CYS A 201 23.13 2.76 3.27
CA CYS A 201 23.05 3.40 4.59
C CYS A 201 22.50 2.47 5.68
N GLY A 202 22.02 1.27 5.34
CA GLY A 202 21.44 0.32 6.31
C GLY A 202 19.99 0.65 6.70
N ALA A 203 19.20 1.25 5.82
CA ALA A 203 17.77 1.41 6.03
C ALA A 203 17.08 0.05 6.25
N GLY A 204 16.05 0.02 7.09
CA GLY A 204 15.31 -1.21 7.40
C GLY A 204 14.12 -1.48 6.51
N GLY A 205 13.74 -0.54 5.64
CA GLY A 205 12.68 -0.61 4.66
C GLY A 205 12.68 0.60 3.74
N ILE A 206 11.77 0.66 2.78
CA ILE A 206 11.53 1.82 1.92
C ILE A 206 10.04 2.14 1.88
N MET A 207 9.68 3.40 1.68
CA MET A 207 8.28 3.82 1.54
C MET A 207 8.04 4.49 0.20
N LEU A 208 6.92 4.15 -0.44
CA LEU A 208 6.40 4.85 -1.61
C LEU A 208 4.90 5.15 -1.44
N ALA A 209 4.44 6.18 -2.11
CA ALA A 209 3.01 6.51 -2.22
C ALA A 209 2.55 6.19 -3.66
N PRO A 210 1.96 5.01 -3.93
CA PRO A 210 1.61 4.59 -5.29
C PRO A 210 0.61 5.54 -5.96
N GLY A 211 -0.24 6.21 -5.21
CA GLY A 211 -1.09 7.26 -5.76
C GLY A 211 -0.35 8.49 -6.33
N LEU A 212 0.90 8.72 -5.91
CA LEU A 212 1.74 9.81 -6.41
C LEU A 212 2.71 9.36 -7.51
N VAL A 213 3.28 8.15 -7.39
CA VAL A 213 4.35 7.68 -8.28
C VAL A 213 3.89 6.62 -9.27
N GLY A 214 2.68 6.11 -9.14
CA GLY A 214 2.14 4.98 -9.90
C GLY A 214 2.39 3.63 -9.22
N TYR A 215 1.44 2.71 -9.39
CA TYR A 215 1.53 1.33 -8.88
C TYR A 215 2.64 0.55 -9.57
N ASP A 216 2.85 0.75 -10.86
CA ASP A 216 3.94 0.16 -11.64
C ASP A 216 5.32 0.56 -11.09
N THR A 217 5.51 1.85 -10.78
CA THR A 217 6.74 2.34 -10.13
C THR A 217 6.97 1.69 -8.76
N MET A 218 5.91 1.47 -7.99
CA MET A 218 6.00 0.78 -6.71
C MET A 218 6.38 -0.69 -6.88
N GLN A 219 5.77 -1.40 -7.84
CA GLN A 219 6.11 -2.78 -8.17
C GLN A 219 7.57 -2.89 -8.63
N TYR A 220 8.02 -1.98 -9.48
CA TYR A 220 9.41 -1.91 -9.90
C TYR A 220 10.35 -1.74 -8.71
N ALA A 221 10.06 -0.83 -7.78
CA ALA A 221 10.83 -0.66 -6.56
C ALA A 221 10.86 -1.94 -5.71
N ALA A 222 9.69 -2.58 -5.50
CA ALA A 222 9.58 -3.82 -4.73
C ALA A 222 10.40 -4.97 -5.34
N ARG A 223 10.44 -5.08 -6.67
CA ARG A 223 11.25 -6.09 -7.37
C ARG A 223 12.76 -5.84 -7.27
N ASN A 224 13.18 -4.58 -7.20
CA ASN A 224 14.58 -4.15 -7.28
C ASN A 224 15.20 -3.74 -5.94
N THR A 225 14.54 -3.96 -4.82
CA THR A 225 15.11 -3.75 -3.47
C THR A 225 15.24 -5.06 -2.70
N VAL A 226 16.18 -5.11 -1.77
CA VAL A 226 16.29 -6.18 -0.75
C VAL A 226 15.61 -5.81 0.56
N LEU A 227 14.95 -4.66 0.62
CA LEU A 227 14.28 -4.12 1.80
C LEU A 227 12.77 -4.35 1.75
N PRO A 228 12.09 -4.41 2.90
CA PRO A 228 10.63 -4.33 3.00
C PRO A 228 10.08 -3.04 2.41
N VAL A 229 8.88 -3.12 1.84
CA VAL A 229 8.21 -2.00 1.18
C VAL A 229 6.95 -1.58 1.93
N VAL A 230 6.84 -0.28 2.20
CA VAL A 230 5.68 0.35 2.83
C VAL A 230 4.91 1.17 1.80
N ALA A 231 3.64 0.87 1.62
CA ALA A 231 2.72 1.67 0.79
C ALA A 231 2.05 2.76 1.62
N HIS A 232 2.14 4.02 1.16
CA HIS A 232 1.48 5.16 1.79
C HIS A 232 0.27 5.64 0.98
N PRO A 233 -0.89 5.98 1.60
CA PRO A 233 -2.14 6.28 0.90
C PRO A 233 -2.25 7.71 0.33
N ALA A 234 -1.16 8.48 0.25
CA ALA A 234 -1.21 9.81 -0.37
C ALA A 234 -1.74 9.70 -1.82
N MET A 235 -2.71 10.54 -2.18
CA MET A 235 -3.47 10.53 -3.44
C MET A 235 -4.39 9.33 -3.68
N ALA A 236 -4.34 8.26 -2.89
CA ALA A 236 -5.24 7.11 -3.04
C ALA A 236 -6.73 7.51 -2.93
N GLY A 237 -7.02 8.58 -2.22
CA GLY A 237 -8.38 9.12 -2.08
C GLY A 237 -9.06 9.54 -3.40
N CYS A 238 -8.31 9.71 -4.49
CA CYS A 238 -8.86 9.98 -5.83
C CYS A 238 -9.38 8.70 -6.50
N LEU A 239 -8.92 7.53 -6.08
CA LEU A 239 -9.34 6.22 -6.60
C LEU A 239 -10.51 5.63 -5.80
N LEU A 240 -10.70 6.06 -4.56
CA LEU A 240 -11.74 5.53 -3.68
C LEU A 240 -13.14 5.95 -4.15
N ASP A 241 -14.05 4.99 -4.18
CA ASP A 241 -15.47 5.29 -4.37
C ASP A 241 -16.01 6.16 -3.21
N LYS A 242 -16.62 7.26 -3.59
CA LYS A 242 -17.27 8.23 -2.69
C LYS A 242 -18.76 8.40 -3.02
N GLY A 243 -19.37 7.36 -3.61
CA GLY A 243 -20.74 7.35 -4.04
C GLY A 243 -20.96 7.71 -5.52
N SER A 244 -19.89 7.91 -6.28
CA SER A 244 -19.94 8.20 -7.72
C SER A 244 -19.25 7.16 -8.61
N GLY A 245 -18.58 6.19 -7.99
CA GLY A 245 -17.76 5.17 -8.64
C GLY A 245 -16.29 5.28 -8.24
N GLY A 246 -15.55 4.23 -8.49
CA GLY A 246 -14.14 4.09 -8.11
C GLY A 246 -13.78 2.68 -7.66
N PHE A 247 -12.94 2.57 -6.66
CA PHE A 247 -12.58 1.30 -6.03
C PHE A 247 -13.07 1.27 -4.57
N ASP A 248 -13.43 0.08 -4.10
CA ASP A 248 -13.61 -0.15 -2.65
C ASP A 248 -12.29 0.09 -1.88
N CYS A 249 -12.43 0.49 -0.61
CA CYS A 249 -11.29 0.77 0.26
C CYS A 249 -10.36 -0.42 0.41
N GLY A 250 -10.90 -1.63 0.53
CA GLY A 250 -10.13 -2.86 0.62
C GLY A 250 -9.27 -3.10 -0.61
N CYS A 251 -9.82 -2.84 -1.79
CA CYS A 251 -9.08 -2.97 -3.04
C CYS A 251 -7.90 -1.99 -3.11
N VAL A 252 -8.15 -0.68 -2.94
CA VAL A 252 -7.12 0.36 -3.10
C VAL A 252 -6.08 0.35 -1.99
N LEU A 253 -6.51 0.13 -0.75
CA LEU A 253 -5.64 0.27 0.43
C LEU A 253 -5.12 -1.07 0.99
N GLY A 254 -5.66 -2.18 0.48
CA GLY A 254 -5.23 -3.54 0.85
C GLY A 254 -4.68 -4.31 -0.33
N GLN A 255 -5.54 -4.65 -1.29
CA GLN A 255 -5.21 -5.58 -2.37
C GLN A 255 -4.17 -5.03 -3.35
N LEU A 256 -4.37 -3.84 -3.91
CA LEU A 256 -3.44 -3.25 -4.90
C LEU A 256 -2.02 -3.04 -4.32
N PRO A 257 -1.83 -2.48 -3.11
CA PRO A 257 -0.51 -2.43 -2.49
C PRO A 257 0.14 -3.80 -2.33
N ARG A 258 -0.63 -4.81 -1.92
CA ARG A 258 -0.14 -6.19 -1.78
C ARG A 258 0.32 -6.78 -3.10
N LEU A 259 -0.46 -6.60 -4.18
CA LEU A 259 -0.09 -7.03 -5.53
C LEU A 259 1.18 -6.35 -6.04
N CYS A 260 1.39 -5.08 -5.68
CA CYS A 260 2.61 -4.33 -6.02
C CYS A 260 3.83 -4.69 -5.17
N GLY A 261 3.70 -5.63 -4.23
CA GLY A 261 4.82 -6.09 -3.42
C GLY A 261 5.05 -5.30 -2.13
N ALA A 262 4.07 -4.54 -1.63
CA ALA A 262 4.14 -3.95 -0.30
C ALA A 262 4.09 -5.02 0.78
N ASP A 263 4.90 -4.85 1.83
CA ASP A 263 4.88 -5.66 3.05
C ASP A 263 3.99 -5.01 4.13
N ILE A 264 3.81 -3.70 4.04
CA ILE A 264 2.95 -2.91 4.93
C ILE A 264 2.13 -1.94 4.07
N THR A 265 0.84 -1.80 4.36
CA THR A 265 0.00 -0.76 3.78
C THR A 265 -0.54 0.18 4.86
N VAL A 266 -0.31 1.48 4.68
CA VAL A 266 -0.84 2.51 5.58
C VAL A 266 -2.20 2.96 5.08
N PHE A 267 -3.17 3.11 5.99
CA PHE A 267 -4.52 3.58 5.65
C PHE A 267 -5.14 4.38 6.79
N PRO A 268 -6.14 5.24 6.51
CA PRO A 268 -6.86 5.96 7.55
C PRO A 268 -7.65 5.03 8.46
N ASN A 269 -7.52 5.21 9.79
CA ASN A 269 -8.28 4.43 10.76
C ASN A 269 -9.71 4.96 10.95
N PHE A 270 -10.62 4.07 11.38
CA PHE A 270 -11.94 4.48 11.86
C PHE A 270 -11.82 5.37 13.09
N GLY A 271 -12.69 6.36 13.22
CA GLY A 271 -12.62 7.34 14.32
C GLY A 271 -11.36 8.20 14.35
N GLY A 272 -10.59 8.21 13.27
CA GLY A 272 -9.41 9.04 13.07
C GLY A 272 -9.73 10.36 12.37
N ARG A 273 -8.69 11.04 11.89
CA ARG A 273 -8.79 12.32 11.17
C ARG A 273 -9.48 12.20 9.79
N PHE A 274 -9.33 11.07 9.15
CA PHE A 274 -9.97 10.73 7.88
C PHE A 274 -10.97 9.61 8.15
N SER A 275 -12.26 9.87 7.92
CA SER A 275 -13.34 9.00 8.41
C SER A 275 -13.56 7.79 7.50
N LEU A 276 -12.84 6.69 7.73
CA LEU A 276 -13.29 5.37 7.28
C LEU A 276 -14.23 4.76 8.33
N SER A 277 -15.18 3.96 7.89
CA SER A 277 -16.01 3.14 8.77
C SER A 277 -15.25 1.89 9.26
N GLN A 278 -15.74 1.27 10.31
CA GLN A 278 -15.19 -0.04 10.75
C GLN A 278 -15.32 -1.11 9.66
N ALA A 279 -16.42 -1.11 8.90
CA ALA A 279 -16.61 -2.06 7.79
C ALA A 279 -15.53 -1.88 6.71
N GLN A 280 -15.22 -0.64 6.32
CA GLN A 280 -14.14 -0.35 5.39
C GLN A 280 -12.77 -0.77 5.92
N CYS A 281 -12.49 -0.53 7.20
CA CYS A 281 -11.25 -1.01 7.81
C CYS A 281 -11.16 -2.54 7.84
N ARG A 282 -12.28 -3.26 8.04
CA ARG A 282 -12.31 -4.73 7.95
C ARG A 282 -12.03 -5.21 6.53
N SER A 283 -12.65 -4.62 5.51
CA SER A 283 -12.39 -4.93 4.09
C SER A 283 -10.90 -4.78 3.76
N ILE A 284 -10.25 -3.70 4.24
CA ILE A 284 -8.80 -3.52 4.05
C ILE A 284 -8.01 -4.65 4.72
N MET A 285 -8.33 -4.99 5.98
CA MET A 285 -7.65 -6.08 6.70
C MET A 285 -7.79 -7.42 5.99
N GLU A 286 -9.00 -7.75 5.56
CA GLU A 286 -9.30 -8.99 4.85
C GLU A 286 -8.45 -9.11 3.60
N LEU A 287 -8.43 -8.08 2.74
CA LEU A 287 -7.65 -8.08 1.50
C LEU A 287 -6.13 -8.00 1.71
N CYS A 288 -5.66 -7.52 2.87
CA CYS A 288 -4.27 -7.63 3.29
C CYS A 288 -3.86 -9.04 3.67
N THR A 289 -4.77 -9.82 4.29
CA THR A 289 -4.41 -11.05 5.01
C THR A 289 -5.03 -12.32 4.47
N GLU A 290 -6.06 -12.24 3.62
CA GLU A 290 -6.70 -13.41 3.03
C GLU A 290 -5.71 -14.29 2.26
N LYS A 291 -6.03 -15.58 2.18
CA LYS A 291 -5.21 -16.53 1.41
C LYS A 291 -5.46 -16.33 -0.09
N VAL A 292 -4.41 -15.95 -0.82
CA VAL A 292 -4.39 -15.83 -2.27
C VAL A 292 -3.21 -16.64 -2.81
N GLY A 293 -3.44 -17.87 -3.24
CA GLY A 293 -2.38 -18.79 -3.66
C GLY A 293 -1.25 -18.86 -2.61
N ASP A 294 -0.02 -18.63 -3.05
CA ASP A 294 1.18 -18.58 -2.20
C ASP A 294 1.60 -17.15 -1.83
N MET A 295 0.80 -16.14 -2.23
CA MET A 295 1.10 -14.74 -1.93
C MET A 295 1.02 -14.47 -0.43
N LYS A 296 2.10 -13.95 0.15
CA LYS A 296 2.19 -13.66 1.58
C LYS A 296 1.18 -12.60 2.01
N PRO A 297 0.63 -12.69 3.23
CA PRO A 297 -0.14 -11.61 3.82
C PRO A 297 0.76 -10.41 4.16
N ILE A 298 0.18 -9.21 4.18
CA ILE A 298 0.86 -7.96 4.52
C ILE A 298 0.31 -7.36 5.81
N PHE A 299 1.10 -6.50 6.46
CA PHE A 299 0.63 -5.77 7.63
C PHE A 299 -0.31 -4.62 7.26
N PRO A 300 -1.58 -4.63 7.71
CA PRO A 300 -2.41 -3.43 7.72
C PRO A 300 -1.89 -2.45 8.78
N SER A 301 -1.71 -1.19 8.41
CA SER A 301 -1.18 -0.14 9.28
C SER A 301 -2.17 1.03 9.38
N PRO A 302 -3.19 0.92 10.28
CA PRO A 302 -4.16 1.99 10.51
C PRO A 302 -3.48 3.23 11.10
N ALA A 303 -3.73 4.40 10.51
CA ALA A 303 -3.06 5.66 10.82
C ALA A 303 -4.03 6.85 10.86
N GLY A 304 -3.52 8.02 11.21
CA GLY A 304 -4.27 9.28 11.15
C GLY A 304 -5.06 9.61 12.42
N GLY A 305 -4.46 10.38 13.33
CA GLY A 305 -5.09 10.83 14.58
C GLY A 305 -5.11 9.73 15.66
N MET A 306 -4.08 8.91 15.68
CA MET A 306 -3.89 7.90 16.71
C MET A 306 -3.33 8.50 17.99
N THR A 307 -3.88 8.08 19.13
CA THR A 307 -3.41 8.46 20.48
C THR A 307 -3.25 7.21 21.33
N PHE A 308 -2.52 7.30 22.43
CA PHE A 308 -2.31 6.16 23.34
C PHE A 308 -3.62 5.62 23.90
N GLU A 309 -4.62 6.48 24.13
CA GLU A 309 -5.93 6.07 24.65
C GLU A 309 -6.69 5.18 23.66
N LYS A 310 -6.38 5.25 22.36
CA LYS A 310 -7.00 4.43 21.32
C LYS A 310 -6.34 3.06 21.16
N VAL A 311 -5.14 2.84 21.70
CA VAL A 311 -4.39 1.58 21.55
C VAL A 311 -5.20 0.36 21.99
N PRO A 312 -5.92 0.36 23.14
CA PRO A 312 -6.73 -0.80 23.55
C PRO A 312 -7.81 -1.18 22.53
N ILE A 313 -8.56 -0.19 22.02
CA ILE A 313 -9.61 -0.39 21.00
C ILE A 313 -9.00 -0.90 19.70
N MET A 314 -7.84 -0.37 19.33
CA MET A 314 -7.11 -0.79 18.14
C MET A 314 -6.64 -2.23 18.24
N LYS A 315 -6.07 -2.59 19.39
CA LYS A 315 -5.62 -3.97 19.66
C LYS A 315 -6.79 -4.97 19.62
N GLU A 316 -7.94 -4.58 20.18
CA GLU A 316 -9.15 -5.40 20.13
C GLU A 316 -9.65 -5.58 18.69
N PHE A 317 -9.67 -4.52 17.90
CA PHE A 317 -10.18 -4.55 16.53
C PHE A 317 -9.23 -5.23 15.52
N TYR A 318 -7.93 -4.91 15.56
CA TYR A 318 -6.92 -5.36 14.59
C TYR A 318 -6.11 -6.58 15.06
N GLY A 319 -6.17 -6.92 16.33
CA GLY A 319 -5.37 -8.00 16.92
C GLY A 319 -3.87 -7.71 16.91
N THR A 320 -3.06 -8.76 16.83
CA THR A 320 -1.59 -8.66 16.74
C THR A 320 -1.09 -8.44 15.30
N SER A 321 -1.95 -8.60 14.30
CA SER A 321 -1.59 -8.57 12.88
C SER A 321 -1.62 -7.16 12.28
N ALA A 322 -1.46 -6.11 13.08
CA ALA A 322 -1.43 -4.74 12.62
C ALA A 322 -0.19 -4.00 13.12
N CYS A 323 0.22 -2.96 12.36
CA CYS A 323 1.18 -1.96 12.81
C CYS A 323 0.41 -0.80 13.44
N LEU A 324 0.47 -0.66 14.74
CA LEU A 324 -0.21 0.42 15.45
C LEU A 324 0.69 1.67 15.51
N TRP A 325 0.11 2.81 15.15
CA TRP A 325 0.83 4.08 15.19
C TRP A 325 0.99 4.57 16.61
N ALA A 326 2.25 4.81 17.01
CA ALA A 326 2.55 5.66 18.16
C ALA A 326 2.56 7.12 17.65
N ALA A 327 1.52 7.89 17.94
CA ALA A 327 1.51 9.32 17.67
C ALA A 327 2.41 10.03 18.68
N ASP A 328 3.27 10.92 18.17
CA ASP A 328 4.03 11.87 18.98
C ASP A 328 5.17 11.30 19.83
N CYS A 329 6.27 10.92 19.18
CA CYS A 329 7.57 10.72 19.85
C CYS A 329 8.31 12.04 20.12
N SER A 330 7.61 13.19 20.14
CA SER A 330 8.23 14.50 20.39
C SER A 330 8.83 14.55 21.79
N PRO A 331 10.08 15.00 21.95
CA PRO A 331 10.75 15.12 23.26
C PRO A 331 10.02 16.00 24.27
N SER A 332 9.12 16.85 23.83
CA SER A 332 8.31 17.75 24.68
C SER A 332 7.16 17.05 25.41
N ARG A 333 6.84 15.81 25.06
CA ARG A 333 5.87 14.97 25.79
C ARG A 333 6.56 13.71 26.31
N ARG A 334 7.48 13.90 27.25
CA ARG A 334 7.99 12.79 28.06
C ARG A 334 6.83 12.17 28.82
N ILE A 335 6.62 10.88 28.62
CA ILE A 335 5.78 10.03 29.48
C ILE A 335 6.46 9.94 30.85
#